data_9b9fe1fddea9389ee3653d67b446aa88
#
_entry.id   9b9fe1fddea9389ee3653d67b446aa88
#
_cell.length_a   1.000
_cell.length_b   1.000
_cell.length_c   1.000
_cell.angle_alpha   90.00
_cell.angle_beta   90.00
_cell.angle_gamma   90.00
#
_symmetry.space_group_name_H-M   'P 1'
#
loop_
_entity.id
_entity.type
_entity.pdbx_description
1 polymer ?
#
loop_
_entity_poly.entity_id
_entity_poly.type
_entity_poly.pdbx_seq_one_letter_code
_entity_poly.pdbx_strand_id
1 'polypeptide(L)'
;MSTKWFDPRDLLFKSPFGAVPCGADVSFCFRPERGAAVTRCELLAHGEFADQWTTVELTPAQEDGHVVYRGIFTAPDDVELVWYHFRLSWADGGTSCYGKNGLCAWDAVEPWQLTVYDDTHKTPAWFGRGVTYQIFPDRFRRAKSRDVAGLVGPRTLHENWDELPEYRPNAEGEITCSDFFGGDLQGITEKLDYLASLGVTTLYLCPIFEASTNHRYDTACYERIDPLLGNEADFRTLCAEAKKRGIYVMLDGVFNHTGRKSVYFNADGFYDDLGAAQGEQSPYYRWYNFHPFPDEYDAWWGIKNLPAVNELEKSYVDYIIEGDNSIIKRWLRAGASGWRLDVADELPDEFIAKIRAAMNEENPDTYLLGEVWEDGTTKIAYSQRRKYLLGRETNGLMNYPFRTALMAYLLGGGAEYFRDSMEELRENYPAPAFYGAMNFLSTHDTPRLLTILGLTSPAPQTRDERAVYQLSDSDLARGMSLLKLAALILYTFPGSPMLYYGDEAGMQGFEDPFNRGTYPWGRENAELVQYFQQLGALRKAHEALQSGTIVYHAAQGRALAFSRRTEHDHCLTAVNAGDEPVTLTLPWDGTLAEDALSHQEFFCGNGLLRLTLEPYGTMLLTQPQE
;
A
#
# COMPACT_ATOMS: atom_id res chain seq x y z
N MET A 1 -28.17 -15.59 -17.75
CA MET A 1 -27.25 -15.55 -16.61
C MET A 1 -27.48 -16.83 -15.83
N SER A 2 -26.47 -17.67 -15.66
CA SER A 2 -26.55 -18.81 -14.72
C SER A 2 -26.73 -18.22 -13.32
N THR A 3 -27.81 -18.55 -12.65
CA THR A 3 -28.03 -18.13 -11.25
C THR A 3 -27.00 -18.84 -10.39
N LYS A 4 -26.08 -18.09 -9.80
CA LYS A 4 -25.15 -18.63 -8.81
C LYS A 4 -25.93 -19.19 -7.63
N TRP A 5 -25.59 -20.37 -7.16
CA TRP A 5 -26.21 -20.98 -5.98
C TRP A 5 -25.73 -20.36 -4.68
N PHE A 6 -24.56 -19.73 -4.74
CA PHE A 6 -23.96 -19.00 -3.65
C PHE A 6 -23.03 -17.90 -4.20
N ASP A 7 -23.07 -16.72 -3.57
CA ASP A 7 -22.15 -15.62 -3.83
C ASP A 7 -21.75 -15.00 -2.48
N PRO A 8 -20.47 -15.14 -2.04
CA PRO A 8 -20.03 -14.65 -0.73
C PRO A 8 -20.04 -13.12 -0.63
N ARG A 9 -20.17 -12.42 -1.76
CA ARG A 9 -20.22 -10.95 -1.83
C ARG A 9 -21.63 -10.37 -1.72
N ASP A 10 -22.65 -11.22 -1.82
CA ASP A 10 -24.05 -10.82 -1.63
C ASP A 10 -24.51 -11.19 -0.20
N LEU A 11 -24.93 -10.17 0.55
CA LEU A 11 -25.39 -10.33 1.93
C LEU A 11 -26.61 -11.27 2.10
N LEU A 12 -27.32 -11.58 1.01
CA LEU A 12 -28.37 -12.61 1.02
C LEU A 12 -27.79 -14.00 1.24
N PHE A 13 -26.56 -14.25 0.79
CA PHE A 13 -25.91 -15.56 0.87
C PHE A 13 -24.94 -15.66 2.05
N LYS A 14 -24.19 -14.58 2.36
CA LYS A 14 -23.23 -14.53 3.47
C LYS A 14 -23.30 -13.19 4.20
N SER A 15 -23.51 -13.22 5.50
CA SER A 15 -23.55 -12.02 6.34
C SER A 15 -22.83 -12.30 7.68
N PRO A 16 -21.93 -11.42 8.12
CA PRO A 16 -21.50 -10.18 7.48
C PRO A 16 -20.65 -10.40 6.23
N PHE A 17 -20.43 -9.32 5.46
CA PHE A 17 -19.56 -9.32 4.30
C PHE A 17 -18.08 -9.43 4.72
N GLY A 18 -17.29 -10.14 3.94
CA GLY A 18 -15.82 -10.16 4.02
C GLY A 18 -15.27 -10.84 5.28
N ALA A 19 -14.13 -10.34 5.75
CA ALA A 19 -13.46 -10.80 6.96
C ALA A 19 -14.27 -10.50 8.22
N VAL A 20 -14.12 -11.31 9.27
CA VAL A 20 -14.90 -11.20 10.50
C VAL A 20 -13.99 -11.20 11.74
N PRO A 21 -14.43 -10.58 12.86
CA PRO A 21 -13.73 -10.70 14.14
C PRO A 21 -13.74 -12.14 14.67
N CYS A 22 -12.76 -12.44 15.55
CA CYS A 22 -12.74 -13.68 16.33
C CYS A 22 -14.07 -13.89 17.07
N GLY A 23 -14.59 -15.12 17.06
CA GLY A 23 -15.83 -15.50 17.73
C GLY A 23 -17.14 -14.97 17.08
N ALA A 24 -17.05 -14.28 15.95
CA ALA A 24 -18.21 -13.73 15.28
C ALA A 24 -19.10 -14.80 14.63
N ASP A 25 -20.41 -14.61 14.68
CA ASP A 25 -21.36 -15.44 13.95
C ASP A 25 -21.50 -15.00 12.49
N VAL A 26 -21.36 -15.95 11.56
CA VAL A 26 -21.51 -15.75 10.13
C VAL A 26 -22.71 -16.55 9.63
N SER A 27 -23.71 -15.86 9.12
CA SER A 27 -24.88 -16.48 8.52
C SER A 27 -24.61 -16.88 7.08
N PHE A 28 -24.95 -18.11 6.73
CA PHE A 28 -24.86 -18.65 5.38
C PHE A 28 -26.23 -19.03 4.85
N CYS A 29 -26.49 -18.71 3.58
CA CYS A 29 -27.67 -19.12 2.83
C CYS A 29 -27.22 -19.72 1.50
N PHE A 30 -27.44 -21.01 1.30
CA PHE A 30 -27.17 -21.70 0.05
C PHE A 30 -28.49 -21.88 -0.70
N ARG A 31 -28.55 -21.46 -1.96
CA ARG A 31 -29.77 -21.48 -2.78
C ARG A 31 -29.53 -22.30 -4.06
N PRO A 32 -29.79 -23.62 -4.05
CA PRO A 32 -29.69 -24.45 -5.23
C PRO A 32 -30.61 -23.95 -6.35
N GLU A 33 -30.30 -24.32 -7.59
CA GLU A 33 -31.22 -24.08 -8.70
C GLU A 33 -32.60 -24.72 -8.49
N ARG A 34 -33.64 -24.09 -9.00
CA ARG A 34 -35.01 -24.55 -8.84
C ARG A 34 -35.18 -25.96 -9.41
N GLY A 35 -35.63 -26.89 -8.60
CA GLY A 35 -35.78 -28.29 -8.97
C GLY A 35 -34.57 -29.16 -8.77
N ALA A 36 -33.46 -28.62 -8.26
CA ALA A 36 -32.33 -29.43 -7.85
C ALA A 36 -32.73 -30.38 -6.72
N ALA A 37 -32.39 -31.67 -6.89
CA ALA A 37 -32.75 -32.74 -5.96
C ALA A 37 -31.79 -32.83 -4.75
N VAL A 38 -31.37 -31.66 -4.22
CA VAL A 38 -30.50 -31.59 -3.02
C VAL A 38 -31.37 -31.96 -1.81
N THR A 39 -30.90 -32.91 -1.01
CA THR A 39 -31.58 -33.41 0.21
C THR A 39 -30.89 -32.94 1.49
N ARG A 40 -29.59 -32.62 1.42
CA ARG A 40 -28.77 -32.12 2.54
C ARG A 40 -27.70 -31.17 2.02
N CYS A 41 -27.46 -30.10 2.75
CA CYS A 41 -26.38 -29.14 2.50
C CYS A 41 -25.59 -28.91 3.78
N GLU A 42 -24.28 -29.03 3.71
CA GLU A 42 -23.37 -28.81 4.82
C GLU A 42 -22.31 -27.81 4.41
N LEU A 43 -22.02 -26.86 5.28
CA LEU A 43 -20.83 -26.01 5.17
C LEU A 43 -19.66 -26.75 5.81
N LEU A 44 -18.60 -26.93 5.06
CA LEU A 44 -17.32 -27.47 5.52
C LEU A 44 -16.32 -26.32 5.58
N ALA A 45 -15.73 -26.11 6.74
CA ALA A 45 -14.76 -25.05 7.01
C ALA A 45 -13.49 -25.65 7.61
N HIS A 46 -12.33 -25.28 7.06
CA HIS A 46 -11.01 -25.71 7.51
C HIS A 46 -10.19 -24.51 7.93
N GLY A 47 -9.78 -24.46 9.20
CA GLY A 47 -8.83 -23.48 9.71
C GLY A 47 -7.40 -23.87 9.36
N GLU A 48 -6.66 -23.01 8.64
CA GLU A 48 -5.32 -23.31 8.16
C GLU A 48 -4.29 -23.36 9.28
N PHE A 49 -4.39 -22.44 10.27
CA PHE A 49 -3.41 -22.37 11.36
C PHE A 49 -3.67 -23.42 12.44
N ALA A 50 -4.92 -23.66 12.77
CA ALA A 50 -5.30 -24.69 13.75
C ALA A 50 -5.36 -26.10 13.14
N ASP A 51 -5.33 -26.22 11.81
CA ASP A 51 -5.52 -27.48 11.06
C ASP A 51 -6.77 -28.26 11.49
N GLN A 52 -7.90 -27.54 11.67
CA GLN A 52 -9.14 -28.11 12.17
C GLN A 52 -10.28 -27.95 11.18
N TRP A 53 -11.09 -29.02 11.08
CA TRP A 53 -12.33 -29.03 10.28
C TRP A 53 -13.54 -28.81 11.15
N THR A 54 -14.42 -27.93 10.70
CA THR A 54 -15.75 -27.69 11.26
C THR A 54 -16.80 -27.99 10.21
N THR A 55 -17.85 -28.70 10.58
CA THR A 55 -19.00 -28.99 9.72
C THR A 55 -20.25 -28.36 10.32
N VAL A 56 -20.95 -27.54 9.54
CA VAL A 56 -22.23 -26.96 9.92
C VAL A 56 -23.31 -27.51 8.99
N GLU A 57 -24.28 -28.23 9.53
CA GLU A 57 -25.44 -28.67 8.78
C GLU A 57 -26.40 -27.50 8.57
N LEU A 58 -26.74 -27.19 7.31
CA LEU A 58 -27.64 -26.12 6.96
C LEU A 58 -29.09 -26.64 6.94
N THR A 59 -30.00 -25.93 7.60
CA THR A 59 -31.39 -26.27 7.71
C THR A 59 -32.15 -25.84 6.45
N PRO A 60 -32.93 -26.73 5.80
CA PRO A 60 -33.78 -26.37 4.66
C PRO A 60 -34.93 -25.46 5.07
N ALA A 61 -35.23 -24.45 4.26
CA ALA A 61 -36.37 -23.55 4.40
C ALA A 61 -37.01 -23.30 3.03
N GLN A 62 -38.28 -22.88 3.01
CA GLN A 62 -39.00 -22.50 1.79
C GLN A 62 -39.07 -20.97 1.70
N GLU A 63 -38.51 -20.40 0.63
CA GLU A 63 -38.56 -18.97 0.35
C GLU A 63 -38.95 -18.74 -1.12
N ASP A 64 -40.05 -18.00 -1.36
CA ASP A 64 -40.55 -17.67 -2.70
C ASP A 64 -40.69 -18.89 -3.63
N GLY A 65 -41.10 -20.05 -3.06
CA GLY A 65 -41.23 -21.30 -3.79
C GLY A 65 -39.91 -21.99 -4.16
N HIS A 66 -38.80 -21.61 -3.52
CA HIS A 66 -37.50 -22.25 -3.62
C HIS A 66 -37.12 -22.89 -2.28
N VAL A 67 -36.38 -24.02 -2.35
CA VAL A 67 -35.67 -24.55 -1.18
C VAL A 67 -34.35 -23.81 -1.03
N VAL A 68 -34.13 -23.25 0.14
CA VAL A 68 -32.87 -22.65 0.55
C VAL A 68 -32.35 -23.36 1.78
N TYR A 69 -31.04 -23.36 2.00
CA TYR A 69 -30.39 -23.96 3.15
C TYR A 69 -29.69 -22.87 3.98
N ARG A 70 -30.05 -22.75 5.27
CA ARG A 70 -29.53 -21.71 6.16
C ARG A 70 -28.82 -22.29 7.37
N GLY A 71 -27.72 -21.64 7.77
CA GLY A 71 -26.99 -22.00 8.98
C GLY A 71 -26.11 -20.88 9.46
N ILE A 72 -25.58 -21.02 10.65
CA ILE A 72 -24.65 -20.08 11.27
C ILE A 72 -23.35 -20.84 11.54
N PHE A 73 -22.25 -20.26 11.09
CA PHE A 73 -20.90 -20.65 11.43
C PHE A 73 -20.35 -19.65 12.42
N THR A 74 -19.95 -20.10 13.60
CA THR A 74 -19.24 -19.28 14.57
C THR A 74 -17.74 -19.33 14.26
N ALA A 75 -17.13 -18.19 13.98
CA ALA A 75 -15.71 -18.09 13.70
C ALA A 75 -14.87 -18.52 14.92
N PRO A 76 -13.67 -19.04 14.72
CA PRO A 76 -12.74 -19.37 15.81
C PRO A 76 -12.52 -18.18 16.78
N ASP A 77 -12.24 -18.51 18.05
CA ASP A 77 -11.95 -17.50 19.10
C ASP A 77 -10.54 -16.88 18.96
N ASP A 78 -9.67 -17.47 18.11
CA ASP A 78 -8.36 -16.91 17.77
C ASP A 78 -8.27 -16.60 16.27
N VAL A 79 -7.27 -15.82 15.89
CA VAL A 79 -7.03 -15.44 14.49
C VAL A 79 -6.82 -16.66 13.61
N GLU A 80 -7.49 -16.66 12.45
CA GLU A 80 -7.48 -17.82 11.59
C GLU A 80 -7.67 -17.45 10.12
N LEU A 81 -7.17 -18.26 9.22
CA LEU A 81 -7.52 -18.26 7.81
C LEU A 81 -8.37 -19.48 7.52
N VAL A 82 -9.67 -19.26 7.35
CA VAL A 82 -10.64 -20.32 7.16
C VAL A 82 -10.94 -20.52 5.68
N TRP A 83 -10.81 -21.73 5.19
CA TRP A 83 -11.18 -22.16 3.84
C TRP A 83 -12.48 -22.91 3.89
N TYR A 84 -13.53 -22.46 3.18
CA TYR A 84 -14.85 -23.08 3.25
C TYR A 84 -15.44 -23.37 1.89
N HIS A 85 -16.30 -24.41 1.85
CA HIS A 85 -17.11 -24.80 0.70
C HIS A 85 -18.35 -25.57 1.18
N PHE A 86 -19.26 -25.92 0.27
CA PHE A 86 -20.46 -26.67 0.61
C PHE A 86 -20.35 -28.11 0.11
N ARG A 87 -20.81 -29.06 0.93
CA ARG A 87 -21.05 -30.45 0.57
C ARG A 87 -22.54 -30.66 0.39
N LEU A 88 -22.95 -31.25 -0.72
CA LEU A 88 -24.32 -31.50 -1.10
C LEU A 88 -24.58 -32.99 -1.17
N SER A 89 -25.71 -33.47 -0.60
CA SER A 89 -26.22 -34.83 -0.81
C SER A 89 -27.44 -34.77 -1.71
N TRP A 90 -27.56 -35.72 -2.61
CA TRP A 90 -28.60 -35.78 -3.62
C TRP A 90 -29.62 -36.86 -3.32
N ALA A 91 -30.84 -36.78 -3.88
CA ALA A 91 -31.92 -37.73 -3.68
C ALA A 91 -31.57 -39.14 -4.20
N ASP A 92 -30.65 -39.28 -5.12
CA ASP A 92 -30.14 -40.55 -5.64
C ASP A 92 -29.04 -41.19 -4.75
N GLY A 93 -28.71 -40.54 -3.64
CA GLY A 93 -27.65 -40.96 -2.71
C GLY A 93 -26.25 -40.49 -3.09
N GLY A 94 -26.08 -39.79 -4.19
CA GLY A 94 -24.80 -39.16 -4.58
C GLY A 94 -24.41 -38.00 -3.69
N THR A 95 -23.13 -37.62 -3.73
CA THR A 95 -22.58 -36.44 -3.07
C THR A 95 -21.74 -35.61 -4.04
N SER A 96 -21.70 -34.29 -3.85
CA SER A 96 -20.84 -33.37 -4.59
C SER A 96 -20.44 -32.18 -3.72
N CYS A 97 -19.49 -31.39 -4.18
CA CYS A 97 -19.10 -30.13 -3.54
C CYS A 97 -19.52 -28.92 -4.39
N TYR A 98 -19.64 -27.77 -3.75
CA TYR A 98 -19.84 -26.49 -4.41
C TYR A 98 -18.85 -25.47 -3.84
N GLY A 99 -18.00 -24.94 -4.71
CA GLY A 99 -16.95 -23.96 -4.40
C GLY A 99 -16.93 -22.79 -5.37
N LYS A 100 -15.84 -22.04 -5.40
CA LYS A 100 -15.61 -20.91 -6.36
C LYS A 100 -15.80 -21.37 -7.81
N ASN A 101 -15.40 -22.58 -8.12
CA ASN A 101 -15.53 -23.21 -9.43
C ASN A 101 -16.90 -23.87 -9.68
N GLY A 102 -17.89 -23.66 -8.81
CA GLY A 102 -19.23 -24.21 -8.94
C GLY A 102 -19.37 -25.65 -8.44
N LEU A 103 -20.30 -26.41 -9.03
CA LEU A 103 -20.56 -27.80 -8.65
C LEU A 103 -19.44 -28.71 -9.17
N CYS A 104 -18.80 -29.48 -8.27
CA CYS A 104 -17.65 -30.32 -8.60
C CYS A 104 -17.51 -31.53 -7.66
N ALA A 105 -16.54 -32.40 -7.94
CA ALA A 105 -16.14 -33.46 -7.03
C ALA A 105 -15.34 -32.91 -5.84
N TRP A 106 -15.19 -33.72 -4.79
CA TRP A 106 -14.49 -33.35 -3.56
C TRP A 106 -13.03 -32.89 -3.80
N ASP A 107 -12.31 -33.60 -4.63
CA ASP A 107 -10.90 -33.39 -4.93
C ASP A 107 -10.63 -32.23 -5.91
N ALA A 108 -11.70 -31.65 -6.46
CA ALA A 108 -11.64 -30.54 -7.41
C ALA A 108 -12.21 -29.23 -6.88
N VAL A 109 -12.66 -29.19 -5.60
CA VAL A 109 -13.31 -28.00 -5.05
C VAL A 109 -12.29 -26.88 -4.81
N GLU A 110 -12.63 -25.68 -5.28
CA GLU A 110 -11.92 -24.45 -4.95
C GLU A 110 -12.66 -23.72 -3.81
N PRO A 111 -12.11 -23.72 -2.57
CA PRO A 111 -12.79 -23.12 -1.45
C PRO A 111 -12.75 -21.59 -1.49
N TRP A 112 -13.70 -20.94 -0.81
CA TRP A 112 -13.65 -19.53 -0.48
C TRP A 112 -12.82 -19.31 0.79
N GLN A 113 -12.25 -18.11 0.89
CA GLN A 113 -11.55 -17.63 2.07
C GLN A 113 -12.49 -16.90 3.02
N LEU A 114 -12.30 -17.09 4.32
CA LEU A 114 -12.83 -16.25 5.38
C LEU A 114 -11.67 -15.91 6.33
N THR A 115 -11.28 -14.65 6.35
CA THR A 115 -10.26 -14.15 7.28
C THR A 115 -10.90 -13.85 8.62
N VAL A 116 -10.36 -14.44 9.69
CA VAL A 116 -10.77 -14.21 11.08
C VAL A 116 -9.68 -13.42 11.77
N TYR A 117 -10.00 -12.23 12.30
CA TYR A 117 -9.00 -11.30 12.83
C TYR A 117 -9.33 -10.83 14.24
N ASP A 118 -8.29 -10.38 14.94
CA ASP A 118 -8.38 -9.77 16.26
C ASP A 118 -8.75 -8.29 16.13
N ASP A 119 -9.90 -7.87 16.65
CA ASP A 119 -10.39 -6.50 16.61
C ASP A 119 -10.19 -5.73 17.93
N THR A 120 -9.42 -6.29 18.87
CA THR A 120 -9.16 -5.66 20.17
C THR A 120 -8.39 -4.36 20.07
N HIS A 121 -7.54 -4.21 19.04
CA HIS A 121 -6.79 -2.99 18.76
C HIS A 121 -7.35 -2.28 17.53
N LYS A 122 -7.83 -1.05 17.72
CA LYS A 122 -8.35 -0.23 16.62
C LYS A 122 -7.23 0.25 15.69
N THR A 123 -7.47 0.19 14.39
CA THR A 123 -6.64 0.84 13.39
C THR A 123 -6.92 2.34 13.38
N PRO A 124 -5.91 3.21 13.54
CA PRO A 124 -6.11 4.66 13.48
C PRO A 124 -6.68 5.10 12.12
N ALA A 125 -7.81 5.80 12.15
CA ALA A 125 -8.53 6.18 10.93
C ALA A 125 -7.85 7.32 10.15
N TRP A 126 -6.96 8.10 10.77
CA TRP A 126 -6.31 9.26 10.15
C TRP A 126 -5.52 8.90 8.89
N PHE A 127 -4.89 7.71 8.86
CA PHE A 127 -4.09 7.29 7.71
C PHE A 127 -4.95 7.01 6.48
N GLY A 128 -5.92 6.10 6.57
CA GLY A 128 -6.77 5.72 5.44
C GLY A 128 -7.65 6.85 4.90
N ARG A 129 -8.02 7.81 5.76
CA ARG A 129 -8.81 9.00 5.38
C ARG A 129 -8.00 10.06 4.66
N GLY A 130 -6.71 10.12 4.94
CA GLY A 130 -5.81 11.16 4.46
C GLY A 130 -5.24 10.91 3.07
N VAL A 131 -4.24 11.72 2.75
CA VAL A 131 -3.38 11.64 1.57
C VAL A 131 -1.94 11.51 2.05
N THR A 132 -1.24 10.48 1.59
CA THR A 132 0.17 10.25 1.90
C THR A 132 1.06 10.85 0.81
N TYR A 133 2.18 11.45 1.19
CA TYR A 133 3.19 11.95 0.27
C TYR A 133 4.55 11.34 0.62
N GLN A 134 5.10 10.53 -0.30
CA GLN A 134 6.40 9.90 -0.13
C GLN A 134 7.52 10.83 -0.56
N ILE A 135 8.48 11.05 0.33
CA ILE A 135 9.65 11.91 0.07
C ILE A 135 10.93 11.07 0.07
N PHE A 136 11.75 11.25 -0.96
CA PHE A 136 13.17 10.86 -0.96
C PHE A 136 13.97 12.09 -0.49
N PRO A 137 14.39 12.15 0.79
CA PRO A 137 14.81 13.41 1.43
C PRO A 137 15.96 14.11 0.73
N ASP A 138 16.95 13.36 0.25
CA ASP A 138 18.11 13.89 -0.46
C ASP A 138 17.76 14.68 -1.74
N ARG A 139 16.60 14.39 -2.35
CA ARG A 139 16.21 14.88 -3.67
C ARG A 139 15.02 15.85 -3.65
N PHE A 140 14.46 16.17 -2.46
CA PHE A 140 13.25 16.98 -2.38
C PHE A 140 13.53 18.48 -2.31
N ARG A 141 14.32 18.94 -1.31
CA ARG A 141 14.68 20.36 -1.14
C ARG A 141 15.91 20.52 -0.28
N ARG A 142 16.92 21.23 -0.77
CA ARG A 142 18.11 21.64 -0.02
C ARG A 142 17.88 23.04 0.57
N ALA A 143 17.78 23.14 1.90
CA ALA A 143 17.70 24.41 2.61
C ALA A 143 19.09 24.90 3.05
N LYS A 144 19.99 23.97 3.42
CA LYS A 144 21.34 24.28 3.86
C LYS A 144 22.38 23.47 3.08
N SER A 145 23.51 24.10 2.78
CA SER A 145 24.70 23.38 2.35
C SER A 145 25.40 22.77 3.57
N ARG A 146 25.77 21.50 3.49
CA ARG A 146 26.46 20.76 4.56
C ARG A 146 27.74 20.13 4.02
N ASP A 147 28.73 19.99 4.89
CA ASP A 147 29.97 19.32 4.56
C ASP A 147 29.79 17.79 4.61
N VAL A 148 30.49 17.09 3.74
CA VAL A 148 30.54 15.62 3.69
C VAL A 148 31.81 15.03 4.33
N ALA A 149 32.77 15.88 4.73
CA ALA A 149 34.01 15.42 5.33
C ALA A 149 33.78 14.72 6.66
N GLY A 150 34.37 13.54 6.84
CA GLY A 150 34.27 12.75 8.08
C GLY A 150 32.97 12.02 8.26
N LEU A 151 32.06 11.98 7.26
CA LEU A 151 30.86 11.17 7.27
C LEU A 151 31.14 9.72 6.83
N VAL A 152 30.31 8.79 7.25
CA VAL A 152 30.46 7.38 6.89
C VAL A 152 30.32 7.18 5.39
N GLY A 153 31.23 6.40 4.82
CA GLY A 153 31.33 6.10 3.38
C GLY A 153 31.80 7.25 2.50
N PRO A 154 32.14 6.94 1.24
CA PRO A 154 32.44 7.97 0.26
C PRO A 154 31.19 8.75 -0.12
N ARG A 155 31.28 10.07 -0.20
CA ARG A 155 30.17 10.92 -0.58
C ARG A 155 30.60 12.00 -1.56
N THR A 156 29.90 12.10 -2.67
CA THR A 156 30.07 13.17 -3.66
C THR A 156 28.81 14.05 -3.62
N LEU A 157 28.97 15.32 -3.28
CA LEU A 157 27.87 16.27 -3.27
C LEU A 157 27.78 16.98 -4.63
N HIS A 158 26.60 16.89 -5.26
CA HIS A 158 26.30 17.66 -6.47
C HIS A 158 26.25 19.16 -6.15
N GLU A 159 26.96 19.96 -6.93
CA GLU A 159 26.93 21.43 -6.81
C GLU A 159 25.60 21.98 -7.34
N ASN A 160 25.20 21.50 -8.50
CA ASN A 160 23.99 21.94 -9.17
C ASN A 160 22.80 20.99 -8.86
N TRP A 161 21.69 21.56 -8.39
CA TRP A 161 20.45 20.82 -8.07
C TRP A 161 19.84 20.11 -9.26
N ASP A 162 20.11 20.58 -10.49
CA ASP A 162 19.48 20.09 -11.72
C ASP A 162 20.33 19.06 -12.47
N GLU A 163 21.41 18.57 -11.88
CA GLU A 163 22.22 17.51 -12.45
C GLU A 163 21.46 16.17 -12.46
N LEU A 164 21.90 15.25 -13.32
CA LEU A 164 21.41 13.86 -13.28
C LEU A 164 22.08 13.12 -12.12
N PRO A 165 21.35 12.20 -11.46
CA PRO A 165 21.96 11.26 -10.53
C PRO A 165 23.08 10.45 -11.21
N GLU A 166 24.09 10.02 -10.44
CA GLU A 166 25.10 9.11 -10.95
C GLU A 166 24.45 7.76 -11.34
N TYR A 167 24.52 7.40 -12.60
CA TYR A 167 23.89 6.21 -13.15
C TYR A 167 24.87 5.24 -13.80
N ARG A 168 26.13 5.63 -13.93
CA ARG A 168 27.18 4.79 -14.51
C ARG A 168 27.88 3.98 -13.44
N PRO A 169 28.15 2.69 -13.70
CA PRO A 169 28.96 1.91 -12.77
C PRO A 169 30.38 2.49 -12.68
N ASN A 170 31.00 2.29 -11.51
CA ASN A 170 32.42 2.59 -11.29
C ASN A 170 33.34 1.65 -12.10
N ALA A 171 34.66 1.75 -11.92
CA ALA A 171 35.64 0.92 -12.64
C ALA A 171 35.50 -0.59 -12.32
N GLU A 172 34.95 -0.91 -11.17
CA GLU A 172 34.67 -2.27 -10.69
C GLU A 172 33.30 -2.81 -11.20
N GLY A 173 32.51 -2.00 -11.90
CA GLY A 173 31.19 -2.36 -12.42
C GLY A 173 30.06 -2.18 -11.41
N GLU A 174 30.28 -1.49 -10.29
CA GLU A 174 29.31 -1.30 -9.21
C GLU A 174 28.61 0.07 -9.31
N ILE A 175 27.34 0.12 -8.94
CA ILE A 175 26.58 1.35 -8.67
C ILE A 175 26.70 1.65 -7.18
N THR A 176 27.42 2.70 -6.82
CA THR A 176 27.80 2.97 -5.42
C THR A 176 26.74 3.73 -4.62
N CYS A 177 25.79 4.38 -5.28
CA CYS A 177 24.79 5.26 -4.65
C CYS A 177 25.42 6.30 -3.70
N SER A 178 26.61 6.80 -4.05
CA SER A 178 27.42 7.71 -3.23
C SER A 178 27.32 9.17 -3.67
N ASP A 179 26.44 9.48 -4.62
CA ASP A 179 26.11 10.83 -5.08
C ASP A 179 24.95 11.40 -4.27
N PHE A 180 25.11 12.61 -3.76
CA PHE A 180 24.12 13.29 -2.91
C PHE A 180 23.80 14.66 -3.49
N PHE A 181 22.54 15.08 -3.36
CA PHE A 181 22.08 16.43 -3.72
C PHE A 181 21.88 17.32 -2.49
N GLY A 182 21.93 16.74 -1.31
CA GLY A 182 21.89 17.46 -0.04
C GLY A 182 20.52 18.06 0.30
N GLY A 183 19.43 17.47 -0.18
CA GLY A 183 18.10 17.74 0.37
C GLY A 183 18.08 17.41 1.86
N ASP A 184 17.29 18.16 2.66
CA ASP A 184 17.35 18.08 4.11
C ASP A 184 15.98 18.25 4.79
N LEU A 185 15.89 17.91 6.09
CA LEU A 185 14.67 18.01 6.89
C LEU A 185 14.16 19.45 7.01
N GLN A 186 15.05 20.43 7.02
CA GLN A 186 14.65 21.83 7.01
C GLN A 186 13.99 22.19 5.68
N GLY A 187 14.53 21.73 4.54
CA GLY A 187 13.93 21.92 3.22
C GLY A 187 12.53 21.32 3.13
N ILE A 188 12.31 20.13 3.74
CA ILE A 188 10.97 19.54 3.85
C ILE A 188 10.08 20.45 4.70
N THR A 189 10.56 20.94 5.84
CA THR A 189 9.82 21.83 6.74
C THR A 189 9.39 23.12 6.02
N GLU A 190 10.26 23.73 5.20
CA GLU A 190 9.94 24.92 4.40
C GLU A 190 8.84 24.69 3.35
N LYS A 191 8.60 23.43 2.97
CA LYS A 191 7.61 23.06 1.94
C LYS A 191 6.30 22.47 2.50
N LEU A 192 6.11 22.48 3.80
CA LEU A 192 4.88 21.96 4.42
C LEU A 192 3.60 22.64 3.96
N ASP A 193 3.63 23.95 3.67
CA ASP A 193 2.45 24.67 3.15
C ASP A 193 2.11 24.23 1.71
N TYR A 194 3.12 23.96 0.89
CA TYR A 194 2.93 23.36 -0.43
C TYR A 194 2.30 21.97 -0.31
N LEU A 195 2.83 21.11 0.56
CA LEU A 195 2.31 19.76 0.79
C LEU A 195 0.87 19.79 1.32
N ALA A 196 0.57 20.68 2.26
CA ALA A 196 -0.79 20.90 2.76
C ALA A 196 -1.76 21.33 1.65
N SER A 197 -1.29 22.13 0.67
CA SER A 197 -2.11 22.56 -0.47
C SER A 197 -2.50 21.42 -1.41
N LEU A 198 -1.72 20.34 -1.46
CA LEU A 198 -2.02 19.08 -2.17
C LEU A 198 -3.00 18.16 -1.40
N GLY A 199 -3.47 18.57 -0.21
CA GLY A 199 -4.31 17.78 0.66
C GLY A 199 -3.53 16.74 1.49
N VAL A 200 -2.20 16.82 1.53
CA VAL A 200 -1.35 15.87 2.26
C VAL A 200 -1.63 15.93 3.75
N THR A 201 -1.84 14.75 4.35
CA THR A 201 -2.03 14.55 5.79
C THR A 201 -0.99 13.61 6.38
N THR A 202 -0.21 12.95 5.54
CA THR A 202 0.86 12.04 5.98
C THR A 202 2.11 12.23 5.11
N LEU A 203 3.25 12.46 5.75
CA LEU A 203 4.56 12.38 5.11
C LEU A 203 5.14 11.00 5.38
N TYR A 204 5.40 10.23 4.34
CA TYR A 204 6.22 9.04 4.42
C TYR A 204 7.63 9.40 3.94
N LEU A 205 8.60 9.38 4.86
CA LEU A 205 9.99 9.67 4.57
C LEU A 205 10.74 8.36 4.27
N CYS A 206 11.34 8.23 3.08
CA CYS A 206 12.38 7.22 2.86
C CYS A 206 13.46 7.37 3.94
N PRO A 207 14.32 6.36 4.18
CA PRO A 207 15.20 6.31 5.36
C PRO A 207 15.95 7.61 5.62
N ILE A 208 15.95 8.05 6.89
CA ILE A 208 16.57 9.31 7.32
C ILE A 208 17.75 9.10 8.25
N PHE A 209 18.01 7.86 8.68
CA PHE A 209 19.09 7.56 9.60
C PHE A 209 20.45 7.61 8.91
N GLU A 210 21.51 7.78 9.72
CA GLU A 210 22.88 7.77 9.21
C GLU A 210 23.15 6.50 8.41
N ALA A 211 23.72 6.66 7.21
CA ALA A 211 24.00 5.59 6.27
C ALA A 211 25.15 5.99 5.33
N SER A 212 25.70 5.08 4.56
CA SER A 212 26.78 5.41 3.61
C SER A 212 26.27 5.76 2.21
N THR A 213 25.04 5.39 1.88
CA THR A 213 24.43 5.62 0.56
C THR A 213 23.36 6.73 0.58
N ASN A 214 23.04 7.26 -0.61
CA ASN A 214 22.04 8.31 -0.76
C ASN A 214 20.61 7.85 -0.45
N HIS A 215 20.30 6.56 -0.62
CA HIS A 215 19.00 5.97 -0.31
C HIS A 215 18.84 5.61 1.19
N ARG A 216 19.94 5.42 1.91
CA ARG A 216 20.00 5.15 3.36
C ARG A 216 19.33 3.84 3.83
N TYR A 217 19.06 2.91 2.92
CA TYR A 217 18.64 1.56 3.30
C TYR A 217 19.79 0.75 3.93
N ASP A 218 21.03 1.16 3.77
CA ASP A 218 22.21 0.64 4.48
C ASP A 218 22.42 1.34 5.83
N THR A 219 21.43 1.32 6.72
CA THR A 219 21.46 2.03 8.00
C THR A 219 22.75 1.79 8.77
N ALA A 220 23.46 2.87 9.09
CA ALA A 220 24.71 2.84 9.84
C ALA A 220 24.51 3.10 11.33
N CYS A 221 23.50 3.91 11.70
CA CYS A 221 23.15 4.15 13.10
C CYS A 221 21.69 4.59 13.22
N TYR A 222 20.86 3.79 13.86
CA TYR A 222 19.43 4.10 14.08
C TYR A 222 19.18 5.24 15.07
N GLU A 223 20.16 5.56 15.91
CA GLU A 223 20.04 6.63 16.92
C GLU A 223 20.31 8.02 16.34
N ARG A 224 20.89 8.11 15.16
CA ARG A 224 21.31 9.38 14.54
C ARG A 224 20.62 9.59 13.20
N ILE A 225 20.09 10.81 13.02
CA ILE A 225 19.73 11.30 11.69
C ILE A 225 21.01 11.45 10.86
N ASP A 226 20.95 11.12 9.57
CA ASP A 226 22.09 11.35 8.65
C ASP A 226 22.49 12.84 8.68
N PRO A 227 23.75 13.17 8.93
CA PRO A 227 24.17 14.56 9.08
C PRO A 227 23.89 15.46 7.86
N LEU A 228 23.78 14.89 6.66
CA LEU A 228 23.35 15.65 5.48
C LEU A 228 21.88 16.05 5.55
N LEU A 229 21.05 15.26 6.21
CA LEU A 229 19.63 15.57 6.40
C LEU A 229 19.39 16.52 7.59
N GLY A 230 20.25 16.49 8.58
CA GLY A 230 20.08 17.29 9.79
C GLY A 230 20.40 16.52 11.08
N ASN A 231 19.60 16.76 12.09
CA ASN A 231 19.73 16.13 13.40
C ASN A 231 18.33 15.91 14.03
N GLU A 232 18.31 15.32 15.23
CA GLU A 232 17.06 15.05 15.94
C GLU A 232 16.22 16.33 16.24
N ALA A 233 16.87 17.48 16.46
CA ALA A 233 16.16 18.74 16.67
C ALA A 233 15.46 19.23 15.38
N ASP A 234 16.10 19.05 14.23
CA ASP A 234 15.50 19.35 12.93
C ASP A 234 14.28 18.42 12.68
N PHE A 235 14.39 17.13 13.04
CA PHE A 235 13.27 16.18 12.93
C PHE A 235 12.11 16.54 13.87
N ARG A 236 12.37 16.86 15.13
CA ARG A 236 11.36 17.34 16.07
C ARG A 236 10.66 18.59 15.58
N THR A 237 11.41 19.50 14.95
CA THR A 237 10.87 20.71 14.34
C THR A 237 9.94 20.38 13.17
N LEU A 238 10.38 19.49 12.28
CA LEU A 238 9.54 19.01 11.16
C LEU A 238 8.23 18.42 11.68
N CYS A 239 8.28 17.50 12.65
CA CYS A 239 7.08 16.88 13.22
C CYS A 239 6.15 17.91 13.87
N ALA A 240 6.69 18.87 14.62
CA ALA A 240 5.92 19.91 15.28
C ALA A 240 5.23 20.85 14.26
N GLU A 241 5.93 21.27 13.22
CA GLU A 241 5.39 22.12 12.16
C GLU A 241 4.39 21.36 11.26
N ALA A 242 4.63 20.09 10.98
CA ALA A 242 3.71 19.21 10.27
C ALA A 242 2.39 19.05 11.07
N LYS A 243 2.48 18.78 12.38
CA LYS A 243 1.32 18.63 13.27
C LYS A 243 0.42 19.88 13.28
N LYS A 244 0.97 21.10 13.23
CA LYS A 244 0.19 22.35 13.14
C LYS A 244 -0.68 22.42 11.88
N ARG A 245 -0.31 21.68 10.83
CA ARG A 245 -1.01 21.60 9.55
C ARG A 245 -1.88 20.33 9.42
N GLY A 246 -1.99 19.53 10.49
CA GLY A 246 -2.70 18.26 10.47
C GLY A 246 -1.97 17.17 9.68
N ILE A 247 -0.64 17.28 9.59
CA ILE A 247 0.20 16.32 8.87
C ILE A 247 0.94 15.44 9.88
N TYR A 248 0.83 14.13 9.70
CA TYR A 248 1.53 13.08 10.43
C TYR A 248 2.84 12.73 9.73
N VAL A 249 3.85 12.27 10.47
CA VAL A 249 5.15 11.87 9.90
C VAL A 249 5.37 10.38 10.15
N MET A 250 5.57 9.62 9.08
CA MET A 250 5.86 8.19 9.09
C MET A 250 7.31 7.97 8.69
N LEU A 251 8.03 7.15 9.45
CA LEU A 251 9.42 6.77 9.19
C LEU A 251 9.52 5.42 8.49
N ASP A 252 10.62 5.22 7.79
CA ASP A 252 10.98 3.93 7.20
C ASP A 252 11.82 3.11 8.18
N GLY A 253 11.36 1.92 8.51
CA GLY A 253 11.97 0.98 9.43
C GLY A 253 12.69 -0.14 8.68
N VAL A 254 13.99 0.04 8.44
CA VAL A 254 14.86 -0.96 7.80
C VAL A 254 15.46 -1.83 8.89
N PHE A 255 14.77 -2.91 9.29
CA PHE A 255 15.16 -3.73 10.44
C PHE A 255 15.60 -5.15 10.08
N ASN A 256 15.52 -5.56 8.82
CA ASN A 256 15.99 -6.85 8.34
C ASN A 256 17.51 -6.91 8.19
N HIS A 257 18.16 -5.78 7.91
CA HIS A 257 19.60 -5.69 7.68
C HIS A 257 20.15 -4.34 8.14
N THR A 258 21.47 -4.24 8.23
CA THR A 258 22.18 -2.98 8.48
C THR A 258 23.19 -2.72 7.36
N GLY A 259 23.79 -1.53 7.34
CA GLY A 259 24.94 -1.30 6.48
C GLY A 259 26.19 -2.06 6.94
N ARG A 260 26.98 -2.58 6.01
CA ARG A 260 28.28 -3.18 6.31
C ARG A 260 29.22 -2.22 7.03
N LYS A 261 29.04 -0.91 6.79
CA LYS A 261 29.79 0.18 7.42
C LYS A 261 29.13 0.73 8.69
N SER A 262 28.04 0.10 9.18
CA SER A 262 27.32 0.55 10.37
C SER A 262 28.17 0.42 11.65
N VAL A 263 27.80 1.16 12.69
CA VAL A 263 28.40 1.00 14.03
C VAL A 263 28.24 -0.43 14.55
N TYR A 264 27.20 -1.13 14.12
CA TYR A 264 26.89 -2.49 14.56
C TYR A 264 27.77 -3.55 13.90
N PHE A 265 28.00 -3.44 12.59
CA PHE A 265 28.82 -4.40 11.83
C PHE A 265 30.28 -3.94 11.72
N ASN A 266 30.52 -2.68 11.40
CA ASN A 266 31.79 -1.93 11.37
C ASN A 266 32.94 -2.66 10.66
N ALA A 267 32.69 -3.25 9.50
CA ALA A 267 33.72 -4.02 8.78
C ALA A 267 34.93 -3.17 8.38
N ASP A 268 34.72 -1.88 8.10
CA ASP A 268 35.80 -0.97 7.62
C ASP A 268 36.50 -0.21 8.76
N GLY A 269 36.06 -0.41 10.02
CA GLY A 269 36.66 0.23 11.19
C GLY A 269 36.46 1.75 11.22
N PHE A 270 35.35 2.24 10.67
CA PHE A 270 35.03 3.67 10.64
C PHE A 270 34.70 4.22 12.04
N TYR A 271 34.01 3.43 12.85
CA TYR A 271 33.64 3.80 14.22
C TYR A 271 34.64 3.24 15.23
N ASP A 272 34.83 3.97 16.33
CA ASP A 272 35.69 3.52 17.44
C ASP A 272 35.08 2.32 18.22
N ASP A 273 33.78 2.12 18.14
CA ASP A 273 33.05 1.00 18.75
C ASP A 273 33.41 -0.32 18.06
N LEU A 274 33.52 -1.39 18.84
CA LEU A 274 33.79 -2.73 18.32
C LEU A 274 32.56 -3.30 17.62
N GLY A 275 32.55 -3.29 16.29
CA GLY A 275 31.49 -3.89 15.48
C GLY A 275 31.59 -5.42 15.37
N ALA A 276 30.51 -6.06 14.92
CA ALA A 276 30.41 -7.51 14.83
C ALA A 276 31.50 -8.13 13.93
N ALA A 277 31.86 -7.49 12.82
CA ALA A 277 32.90 -7.99 11.91
C ALA A 277 34.33 -7.89 12.45
N GLN A 278 34.53 -7.20 13.58
CA GLN A 278 35.82 -6.96 14.17
C GLN A 278 36.19 -7.95 15.30
N GLY A 279 35.22 -8.69 15.83
CA GLY A 279 35.49 -9.67 16.88
C GLY A 279 34.25 -10.22 17.58
N GLU A 280 34.35 -11.45 18.04
CA GLU A 280 33.28 -12.15 18.77
C GLU A 280 32.91 -11.48 20.12
N GLN A 281 33.76 -10.59 20.64
CA GLN A 281 33.51 -9.82 21.87
C GLN A 281 32.64 -8.59 21.62
N SER A 282 32.32 -8.26 20.36
CA SER A 282 31.39 -7.19 20.04
C SER A 282 30.02 -7.43 20.70
N PRO A 283 29.39 -6.41 21.29
CA PRO A 283 28.03 -6.55 21.79
C PRO A 283 27.01 -6.87 20.69
N TYR A 284 27.39 -6.62 19.44
CA TYR A 284 26.55 -6.84 18.25
C TYR A 284 26.85 -8.15 17.53
N TYR A 285 27.84 -8.96 17.98
CA TYR A 285 28.27 -10.17 17.28
C TYR A 285 27.13 -11.15 17.02
N ARG A 286 26.24 -11.34 18.00
CA ARG A 286 25.09 -12.24 17.91
C ARG A 286 23.94 -11.73 17.03
N TRP A 287 24.01 -10.48 16.61
CA TRP A 287 23.06 -9.93 15.66
C TRP A 287 23.24 -10.49 14.25
N TYR A 288 24.39 -11.09 13.95
CA TYR A 288 24.73 -11.57 12.61
C TYR A 288 25.20 -13.04 12.65
N ASN A 289 24.97 -13.74 11.53
CA ASN A 289 25.41 -15.11 11.33
C ASN A 289 26.65 -15.13 10.41
N PHE A 290 27.76 -15.68 10.88
CA PHE A 290 29.03 -15.79 10.13
C PHE A 290 29.31 -17.23 9.67
N HIS A 291 29.87 -17.43 8.44
CA HIS A 291 30.08 -18.73 7.78
C HIS A 291 31.27 -18.80 6.80
N PRO A 292 32.55 -18.68 7.12
CA PRO A 292 33.25 -18.41 8.37
C PRO A 292 33.43 -16.92 8.67
N PHE A 293 33.63 -16.65 9.95
CA PHE A 293 34.02 -15.32 10.43
C PHE A 293 35.41 -14.88 9.90
N PRO A 294 35.62 -13.59 9.58
CA PRO A 294 34.62 -12.50 9.50
C PRO A 294 34.08 -12.29 8.07
N ASP A 295 34.55 -13.03 7.07
CA ASP A 295 34.42 -12.69 5.66
C ASP A 295 33.12 -13.19 5.03
N GLU A 296 32.55 -14.29 5.56
CA GLU A 296 31.31 -14.87 5.08
C GLU A 296 30.22 -14.76 6.14
N TYR A 297 29.10 -14.14 5.75
CA TYR A 297 27.95 -13.87 6.63
C TYR A 297 26.66 -13.81 5.81
N ASP A 298 25.55 -13.98 6.50
CA ASP A 298 24.23 -13.81 5.91
C ASP A 298 24.05 -12.34 5.47
N ALA A 299 23.55 -12.13 4.28
CA ALA A 299 23.30 -10.82 3.72
C ALA A 299 21.99 -10.82 2.95
N TRP A 300 21.24 -9.72 3.02
CA TRP A 300 20.00 -9.58 2.31
C TRP A 300 20.19 -9.82 0.80
N TRP A 301 19.53 -10.86 0.28
CA TRP A 301 19.65 -11.35 -1.09
C TRP A 301 21.09 -11.57 -1.57
N GLY A 302 22.02 -11.85 -0.65
CA GLY A 302 23.45 -12.04 -0.94
C GLY A 302 24.24 -10.76 -1.19
N ILE A 303 23.63 -9.59 -0.98
CA ILE A 303 24.27 -8.27 -1.13
C ILE A 303 25.17 -8.02 0.08
N LYS A 304 26.48 -8.23 -0.05
CA LYS A 304 27.45 -8.14 1.05
C LYS A 304 27.49 -6.77 1.76
N ASN A 305 27.03 -5.70 1.11
CA ASN A 305 26.90 -4.38 1.74
C ASN A 305 25.73 -4.27 2.72
N LEU A 306 24.84 -5.27 2.77
CA LEU A 306 23.62 -5.32 3.59
C LEU A 306 23.61 -6.60 4.43
N PRO A 307 24.49 -6.73 5.47
CA PRO A 307 24.47 -7.87 6.37
C PRO A 307 23.10 -8.02 7.05
N ALA A 308 22.51 -9.20 6.88
CA ALA A 308 21.24 -9.56 7.48
C ALA A 308 21.38 -9.76 8.99
N VAL A 309 20.39 -9.30 9.76
CA VAL A 309 20.39 -9.44 11.21
C VAL A 309 19.57 -10.67 11.62
N ASN A 310 19.85 -11.18 12.82
CA ASN A 310 19.00 -12.13 13.51
C ASN A 310 17.95 -11.33 14.32
N GLU A 311 16.79 -11.09 13.73
CA GLU A 311 15.77 -10.20 14.25
C GLU A 311 15.24 -10.64 15.63
N LEU A 312 15.26 -11.95 15.92
CA LEU A 312 14.80 -12.50 17.19
C LEU A 312 15.91 -12.64 18.24
N GLU A 313 17.14 -12.20 17.93
CA GLU A 313 18.18 -12.12 18.95
C GLU A 313 17.76 -11.12 20.04
N LYS A 314 17.82 -11.56 21.31
CA LYS A 314 17.23 -10.80 22.42
C LYS A 314 17.76 -9.37 22.52
N SER A 315 19.07 -9.15 22.38
CA SER A 315 19.67 -7.83 22.49
C SER A 315 19.29 -6.93 21.32
N TYR A 316 19.03 -7.48 20.13
CA TYR A 316 18.48 -6.75 18.99
C TYR A 316 17.02 -6.36 19.23
N VAL A 317 16.19 -7.29 19.71
CA VAL A 317 14.79 -7.01 20.10
C VAL A 317 14.73 -5.93 21.18
N ASP A 318 15.56 -6.03 22.23
CA ASP A 318 15.64 -5.02 23.28
C ASP A 318 16.04 -3.63 22.71
N TYR A 319 16.99 -3.60 21.78
CA TYR A 319 17.48 -2.37 21.18
C TYR A 319 16.47 -1.71 20.23
N ILE A 320 15.87 -2.50 19.34
CA ILE A 320 14.93 -1.96 18.35
C ILE A 320 13.54 -1.73 18.97
N ILE A 321 13.03 -2.62 19.85
CA ILE A 321 11.60 -2.69 20.18
C ILE A 321 11.31 -2.54 21.68
N GLU A 322 11.85 -3.46 22.53
CA GLU A 322 11.31 -3.67 23.88
C GLU A 322 11.91 -2.72 24.92
N GLY A 323 13.18 -2.32 24.77
CA GLY A 323 13.85 -1.45 25.73
C GLY A 323 13.15 -0.10 25.91
N ASP A 324 13.30 0.51 27.08
CA ASP A 324 12.68 1.82 27.39
C ASP A 324 13.06 2.94 26.40
N ASN A 325 14.28 2.89 25.88
CA ASN A 325 14.82 3.81 24.87
C ASN A 325 15.03 3.12 23.53
N SER A 326 14.23 2.08 23.23
CA SER A 326 14.31 1.37 21.96
C SER A 326 14.09 2.33 20.78
N ILE A 327 14.59 1.95 19.62
CA ILE A 327 14.51 2.76 18.39
C ILE A 327 13.07 3.10 18.06
N ILE A 328 12.16 2.13 18.13
CA ILE A 328 10.72 2.34 17.88
C ILE A 328 10.17 3.44 18.81
N LYS A 329 10.33 3.28 20.14
CA LYS A 329 9.78 4.20 21.14
C LYS A 329 10.44 5.59 21.09
N ARG A 330 11.76 5.64 20.91
CA ARG A 330 12.53 6.89 20.81
C ARG A 330 12.01 7.82 19.73
N TRP A 331 11.82 7.32 18.51
CA TRP A 331 11.41 8.16 17.40
C TRP A 331 9.93 8.51 17.43
N LEU A 332 9.07 7.68 18.04
CA LEU A 332 7.69 8.06 18.34
C LEU A 332 7.67 9.24 19.36
N ARG A 333 8.48 9.18 20.41
CA ARG A 333 8.64 10.30 21.38
C ARG A 333 9.27 11.54 20.75
N ALA A 334 10.04 11.37 19.69
CA ALA A 334 10.58 12.49 18.91
C ALA A 334 9.53 13.15 18.00
N GLY A 335 8.38 12.51 17.77
CA GLY A 335 7.25 13.08 17.03
C GLY A 335 6.78 12.27 15.82
N ALA A 336 7.39 11.13 15.52
CA ALA A 336 6.89 10.22 14.49
C ALA A 336 5.49 9.72 14.87
N SER A 337 4.64 9.51 13.87
CA SER A 337 3.26 9.04 14.04
C SER A 337 3.07 7.60 13.54
N GLY A 338 4.11 7.01 12.98
CA GLY A 338 4.06 5.65 12.47
C GLY A 338 5.38 5.20 11.86
N TRP A 339 5.38 3.91 11.49
CA TRP A 339 6.48 3.26 10.82
C TRP A 339 5.99 2.49 9.59
N ARG A 340 6.75 2.57 8.50
CA ARG A 340 6.66 1.61 7.39
C ARG A 340 7.78 0.60 7.57
N LEU A 341 7.45 -0.68 7.51
CA LEU A 341 8.44 -1.74 7.57
C LEU A 341 8.94 -2.07 6.17
N ASP A 342 10.23 -1.83 5.95
CA ASP A 342 10.95 -2.25 4.77
C ASP A 342 11.00 -3.77 4.71
N VAL A 343 10.80 -4.33 3.50
CA VAL A 343 10.83 -5.78 3.23
C VAL A 343 10.15 -6.61 4.33
N ALA A 344 8.89 -6.28 4.65
CA ALA A 344 8.15 -6.96 5.73
C ALA A 344 8.08 -8.49 5.56
N ASP A 345 8.22 -8.99 4.34
CA ASP A 345 8.27 -10.42 4.04
C ASP A 345 9.51 -11.12 4.63
N GLU A 346 10.59 -10.37 4.86
CA GLU A 346 11.83 -10.87 5.46
C GLU A 346 11.77 -10.91 7.00
N LEU A 347 10.87 -10.09 7.61
CA LEU A 347 10.76 -10.01 9.08
C LEU A 347 9.90 -11.14 9.64
N PRO A 348 10.28 -11.81 10.74
CA PRO A 348 9.43 -12.78 11.42
C PRO A 348 8.11 -12.16 11.93
N ASP A 349 7.00 -12.90 11.88
CA ASP A 349 5.69 -12.47 12.42
C ASP A 349 5.80 -12.02 13.88
N GLU A 350 6.55 -12.76 14.72
CA GLU A 350 6.79 -12.41 16.12
C GLU A 350 7.46 -11.04 16.26
N PHE A 351 8.42 -10.71 15.40
CA PHE A 351 9.12 -9.43 15.44
C PHE A 351 8.16 -8.27 15.09
N ILE A 352 7.35 -8.44 14.04
CA ILE A 352 6.34 -7.45 13.62
C ILE A 352 5.30 -7.24 14.73
N ALA A 353 4.81 -8.33 15.33
CA ALA A 353 3.86 -8.28 16.45
C ALA A 353 4.44 -7.54 17.68
N LYS A 354 5.72 -7.75 17.99
CA LYS A 354 6.41 -7.01 19.07
C LYS A 354 6.51 -5.52 18.75
N ILE A 355 6.83 -5.14 17.51
CA ILE A 355 6.81 -3.73 17.08
C ILE A 355 5.42 -3.13 17.31
N ARG A 356 4.38 -3.82 16.85
CA ARG A 356 3.00 -3.35 17.03
C ARG A 356 2.64 -3.15 18.49
N ALA A 357 3.00 -4.10 19.35
CA ALA A 357 2.76 -4.02 20.79
C ALA A 357 3.48 -2.82 21.43
N ALA A 358 4.76 -2.62 21.12
CA ALA A 358 5.55 -1.49 21.62
C ALA A 358 5.01 -0.13 21.14
N MET A 359 4.54 -0.06 19.90
CA MET A 359 3.89 1.15 19.37
C MET A 359 2.58 1.45 20.10
N ASN A 360 1.74 0.44 20.32
CA ASN A 360 0.48 0.59 21.06
C ASN A 360 0.69 0.99 22.52
N GLU A 361 1.75 0.47 23.17
CA GLU A 361 2.14 0.86 24.53
C GLU A 361 2.54 2.35 24.59
N GLU A 362 3.31 2.80 23.61
CA GLU A 362 3.79 4.20 23.57
C GLU A 362 2.68 5.17 23.15
N ASN A 363 1.94 4.83 22.12
CA ASN A 363 0.80 5.60 21.64
C ASN A 363 -0.09 4.75 20.69
N PRO A 364 -1.31 4.38 21.11
CA PRO A 364 -2.22 3.55 20.32
C PRO A 364 -2.74 4.23 19.02
N ASP A 365 -2.53 5.55 18.88
CA ASP A 365 -2.88 6.29 17.65
C ASP A 365 -1.74 6.32 16.62
N THR A 366 -0.76 5.43 16.73
CA THR A 366 0.32 5.25 15.75
C THR A 366 -0.04 4.21 14.70
N TYR A 367 0.51 4.36 13.50
CA TYR A 367 0.22 3.50 12.35
C TYR A 367 1.44 2.66 11.95
N LEU A 368 1.27 1.34 11.86
CA LEU A 368 2.27 0.41 11.35
C LEU A 368 1.87 -0.07 9.96
N LEU A 369 2.66 0.29 8.95
CA LEU A 369 2.48 -0.08 7.56
C LEU A 369 3.52 -1.13 7.15
N GLY A 370 3.12 -2.20 6.47
CA GLY A 370 4.05 -3.21 5.95
C GLY A 370 4.25 -3.08 4.44
N GLU A 371 5.48 -3.31 3.97
CA GLU A 371 5.75 -3.53 2.54
C GLU A 371 5.56 -5.00 2.22
N VAL A 372 4.47 -5.32 1.49
CA VAL A 372 4.16 -6.65 0.97
C VAL A 372 3.64 -6.50 -0.46
N TRP A 373 4.21 -7.27 -1.39
CA TRP A 373 3.96 -7.06 -2.83
C TRP A 373 2.74 -7.79 -3.37
N GLU A 374 2.19 -8.76 -2.62
CA GLU A 374 1.03 -9.56 -3.00
C GLU A 374 -0.14 -9.37 -2.02
N ASP A 375 -1.18 -10.19 -2.14
CA ASP A 375 -2.26 -10.25 -1.14
C ASP A 375 -1.70 -10.69 0.22
N GLY A 376 -1.74 -9.79 1.20
CA GLY A 376 -1.18 -10.02 2.53
C GLY A 376 -1.91 -11.07 3.37
N THR A 377 -3.12 -11.48 2.99
CA THR A 377 -3.87 -12.53 3.70
C THR A 377 -3.48 -13.93 3.25
N THR A 378 -2.96 -14.05 2.01
CA THR A 378 -2.57 -15.34 1.42
C THR A 378 -1.06 -15.46 1.17
N LYS A 379 -0.29 -14.45 1.56
CA LYS A 379 1.17 -14.46 1.39
C LYS A 379 1.82 -15.63 2.13
N ILE A 380 2.71 -16.33 1.42
CA ILE A 380 3.64 -17.29 2.00
C ILE A 380 5.05 -16.74 1.82
N ALA A 381 5.77 -16.60 2.93
CA ALA A 381 7.19 -16.28 2.94
C ALA A 381 7.90 -17.29 3.86
N TYR A 382 9.09 -17.75 3.47
CA TYR A 382 9.87 -18.75 4.22
C TYR A 382 9.08 -20.02 4.57
N SER A 383 8.23 -20.47 3.64
CA SER A 383 7.34 -21.63 3.80
C SER A 383 6.28 -21.50 4.90
N GLN A 384 6.00 -20.28 5.34
CA GLN A 384 4.97 -19.99 6.35
C GLN A 384 3.92 -19.04 5.79
N ARG A 385 2.63 -19.32 6.07
CA ARG A 385 1.53 -18.37 5.84
C ARG A 385 1.68 -17.21 6.80
N ARG A 386 1.72 -15.98 6.26
CA ARG A 386 1.95 -14.77 7.04
C ARG A 386 0.65 -14.24 7.66
N LYS A 387 0.76 -13.51 8.78
CA LYS A 387 -0.37 -13.04 9.59
C LYS A 387 -0.52 -11.52 9.63
N TYR A 388 0.08 -10.80 8.68
CA TYR A 388 0.18 -9.33 8.67
C TYR A 388 -1.08 -8.59 9.04
N LEU A 389 -2.25 -9.02 8.51
CA LEU A 389 -3.52 -8.30 8.61
C LEU A 389 -4.50 -8.91 9.60
N LEU A 390 -4.06 -9.88 10.41
CA LEU A 390 -4.96 -10.54 11.37
C LEU A 390 -5.15 -9.74 12.68
N GLY A 391 -4.81 -8.45 12.71
CA GLY A 391 -5.09 -7.50 13.78
C GLY A 391 -3.99 -7.35 14.84
N ARG A 392 -2.96 -8.23 14.84
CA ARG A 392 -1.87 -8.22 15.84
C ARG A 392 -0.54 -7.68 15.29
N GLU A 393 -0.42 -7.51 13.98
CA GLU A 393 0.79 -7.07 13.32
C GLU A 393 0.59 -5.70 12.68
N THR A 394 0.59 -5.60 11.34
CA THR A 394 0.42 -4.31 10.66
C THR A 394 -1.02 -3.79 10.72
N ASN A 395 -1.19 -2.47 10.65
CA ASN A 395 -2.50 -1.84 10.49
C ASN A 395 -3.00 -1.92 9.05
N GLY A 396 -2.08 -1.91 8.09
CA GLY A 396 -2.32 -1.96 6.66
C GLY A 396 -1.04 -2.25 5.90
N LEU A 397 -1.15 -2.39 4.59
CA LEU A 397 -0.03 -2.70 3.70
C LEU A 397 0.09 -1.66 2.59
N MET A 398 1.29 -1.57 2.02
CA MET A 398 1.51 -0.96 0.71
C MET A 398 0.76 -1.79 -0.32
N ASN A 399 -0.24 -1.20 -0.98
CA ASN A 399 -1.18 -1.94 -1.83
C ASN A 399 -0.63 -2.16 -3.24
N TYR A 400 0.37 -3.03 -3.36
CA TYR A 400 0.93 -3.45 -4.66
C TYR A 400 -0.12 -4.13 -5.56
N PRO A 401 -1.05 -4.95 -5.04
CA PRO A 401 -2.16 -5.47 -5.86
C PRO A 401 -3.00 -4.37 -6.52
N PHE A 402 -3.30 -3.27 -5.80
CA PHE A 402 -3.98 -2.11 -6.38
C PHE A 402 -3.17 -1.49 -7.53
N ARG A 403 -1.85 -1.26 -7.30
CA ARG A 403 -0.96 -0.75 -8.35
C ARG A 403 -0.97 -1.65 -9.57
N THR A 404 -0.79 -2.95 -9.38
CA THR A 404 -0.75 -3.94 -10.48
C THR A 404 -2.04 -3.93 -11.29
N ALA A 405 -3.19 -3.99 -10.62
CA ALA A 405 -4.48 -4.01 -11.27
C ALA A 405 -4.81 -2.69 -11.99
N LEU A 406 -4.51 -1.55 -11.35
CA LEU A 406 -4.77 -0.24 -11.97
C LEU A 406 -3.84 0.03 -13.14
N MET A 407 -2.55 -0.28 -13.04
CA MET A 407 -1.61 -0.16 -14.15
C MET A 407 -2.00 -1.05 -15.34
N ALA A 408 -2.43 -2.29 -15.07
CA ALA A 408 -2.94 -3.16 -16.13
C ALA A 408 -4.15 -2.53 -16.85
N TYR A 409 -5.11 -1.96 -16.11
CA TYR A 409 -6.24 -1.25 -16.67
C TYR A 409 -5.82 -0.02 -17.50
N LEU A 410 -4.96 0.82 -16.97
CA LEU A 410 -4.49 2.04 -17.67
C LEU A 410 -3.74 1.72 -18.95
N LEU A 411 -2.93 0.66 -18.98
CA LEU A 411 -2.08 0.25 -20.10
C LEU A 411 -2.79 -0.67 -21.13
N GLY A 412 -4.11 -0.76 -21.12
CA GLY A 412 -4.87 -1.43 -22.17
C GLY A 412 -5.75 -2.61 -21.71
N GLY A 413 -5.65 -2.99 -20.43
CA GLY A 413 -6.50 -4.04 -19.84
C GLY A 413 -7.95 -3.61 -19.62
N GLY A 414 -8.81 -4.57 -19.28
CA GLY A 414 -10.21 -4.32 -18.95
C GLY A 414 -10.42 -3.81 -17.53
N ALA A 415 -11.44 -2.98 -17.34
CA ALA A 415 -11.86 -2.49 -16.04
C ALA A 415 -12.36 -3.62 -15.12
N GLU A 416 -12.82 -4.73 -15.72
CA GLU A 416 -13.27 -5.92 -15.01
C GLU A 416 -12.18 -6.51 -14.12
N TYR A 417 -10.95 -6.59 -14.66
CA TYR A 417 -9.82 -7.12 -13.92
C TYR A 417 -9.49 -6.25 -12.69
N PHE A 418 -9.52 -4.92 -12.85
CA PHE A 418 -9.32 -4.00 -11.71
C PHE A 418 -10.41 -4.19 -10.65
N ARG A 419 -11.69 -4.17 -11.08
CA ARG A 419 -12.82 -4.39 -10.16
C ARG A 419 -12.69 -5.72 -9.42
N ASP A 420 -12.48 -6.81 -10.14
CA ASP A 420 -12.49 -8.16 -9.56
C ASP A 420 -11.34 -8.37 -8.58
N SER A 421 -10.15 -7.84 -8.92
CA SER A 421 -8.99 -7.85 -8.01
C SER A 421 -9.26 -7.04 -6.73
N MET A 422 -9.86 -5.86 -6.85
CA MET A 422 -10.14 -5.01 -5.68
C MET A 422 -11.30 -5.55 -4.83
N GLU A 423 -12.29 -6.18 -5.44
CA GLU A 423 -13.38 -6.85 -4.70
C GLU A 423 -12.86 -8.11 -3.98
N GLU A 424 -11.87 -8.81 -4.53
CA GLU A 424 -11.21 -9.93 -3.84
C GLU A 424 -10.45 -9.44 -2.60
N LEU A 425 -9.67 -8.37 -2.72
CA LEU A 425 -8.99 -7.78 -1.56
C LEU A 425 -10.00 -7.27 -0.52
N ARG A 426 -11.10 -6.63 -0.96
CA ARG A 426 -12.14 -6.13 -0.06
C ARG A 426 -12.85 -7.25 0.70
N GLU A 427 -13.00 -8.41 0.09
CA GLU A 427 -13.56 -9.61 0.71
C GLU A 427 -12.55 -10.25 1.69
N ASN A 428 -11.29 -10.32 1.31
CA ASN A 428 -10.26 -11.05 2.06
C ASN A 428 -9.68 -10.24 3.23
N TYR A 429 -9.55 -8.92 3.08
CA TYR A 429 -8.94 -8.07 4.11
C TYR A 429 -9.94 -7.72 5.21
N PRO A 430 -9.51 -7.66 6.49
CA PRO A 430 -10.27 -6.94 7.50
C PRO A 430 -10.61 -5.52 7.01
N ALA A 431 -11.85 -5.09 7.22
CA ALA A 431 -12.28 -3.78 6.74
C ALA A 431 -11.35 -2.63 7.19
N PRO A 432 -10.86 -2.57 8.46
CA PRO A 432 -9.90 -1.55 8.85
C PRO A 432 -8.60 -1.56 8.03
N ALA A 433 -8.11 -2.72 7.63
CA ALA A 433 -6.90 -2.86 6.82
C ALA A 433 -7.14 -2.50 5.35
N PHE A 434 -8.30 -2.86 4.77
CA PHE A 434 -8.66 -2.46 3.41
C PHE A 434 -8.81 -0.94 3.27
N TYR A 435 -9.54 -0.31 4.21
CA TYR A 435 -9.72 1.15 4.25
C TYR A 435 -8.49 1.90 4.79
N GLY A 436 -7.54 1.19 5.37
CA GLY A 436 -6.25 1.69 5.82
C GLY A 436 -5.08 1.36 4.88
N ALA A 437 -5.30 0.69 3.75
CA ALA A 437 -4.23 0.36 2.80
C ALA A 437 -3.63 1.62 2.16
N MET A 438 -2.32 1.61 1.90
CA MET A 438 -1.65 2.68 1.17
C MET A 438 -1.67 2.37 -0.33
N ASN A 439 -2.55 3.04 -1.06
CA ASN A 439 -2.65 2.88 -2.51
C ASN A 439 -1.65 3.80 -3.21
N PHE A 440 -0.95 3.30 -4.21
CA PHE A 440 0.07 4.07 -4.93
C PHE A 440 0.22 3.56 -6.37
N LEU A 441 0.91 4.34 -7.20
CA LEU A 441 1.20 3.98 -8.59
C LEU A 441 2.69 4.04 -8.91
N SER A 442 3.45 4.87 -8.22
CA SER A 442 4.90 4.94 -8.30
C SER A 442 5.52 5.14 -6.92
N THR A 443 6.77 4.72 -6.77
CA THR A 443 7.59 4.85 -5.57
C THR A 443 9.04 5.08 -5.97
N HIS A 444 9.93 5.17 -5.00
CA HIS A 444 11.38 5.21 -5.23
C HIS A 444 11.95 3.90 -5.86
N ASP A 445 11.16 2.80 -5.88
CA ASP A 445 11.53 1.51 -6.47
C ASP A 445 10.93 1.26 -7.86
N THR A 446 10.08 2.17 -8.34
CA THR A 446 9.39 1.99 -9.61
C THR A 446 9.63 3.17 -10.55
N PRO A 447 9.55 2.99 -11.88
CA PRO A 447 9.61 4.11 -12.81
C PRO A 447 8.54 5.18 -12.52
N ARG A 448 8.80 6.42 -12.91
CA ARG A 448 7.85 7.53 -12.82
C ARG A 448 6.58 7.25 -13.61
N LEU A 449 5.45 7.53 -12.98
CA LEU A 449 4.13 7.23 -13.54
C LEU A 449 3.92 7.86 -14.92
N LEU A 450 4.25 9.15 -15.08
CA LEU A 450 4.10 9.87 -16.34
C LEU A 450 4.89 9.20 -17.49
N THR A 451 6.11 8.74 -17.21
CA THR A 451 6.94 8.05 -18.22
C THR A 451 6.26 6.77 -18.71
N ILE A 452 5.79 5.92 -17.79
CA ILE A 452 5.18 4.64 -18.15
C ILE A 452 3.84 4.83 -18.85
N LEU A 453 3.02 5.77 -18.42
CA LEU A 453 1.71 6.04 -19.03
C LEU A 453 1.83 6.70 -20.40
N GLY A 454 2.85 7.52 -20.61
CA GLY A 454 3.09 8.20 -21.88
C GLY A 454 3.76 7.32 -22.93
N LEU A 455 4.57 6.35 -22.52
CA LEU A 455 5.40 5.56 -23.42
C LEU A 455 4.56 4.72 -24.39
N THR A 456 4.65 5.00 -25.71
CA THR A 456 3.97 4.26 -26.78
C THR A 456 4.92 3.43 -27.64
N SER A 457 6.22 3.74 -27.59
CA SER A 457 7.29 3.01 -28.27
C SER A 457 8.07 2.14 -27.29
N PRO A 458 8.88 1.19 -27.78
CA PRO A 458 9.77 0.42 -26.91
C PRO A 458 10.65 1.33 -26.05
N ALA A 459 10.76 1.00 -24.75
CA ALA A 459 11.61 1.75 -23.83
C ALA A 459 13.07 1.75 -24.28
N PRO A 460 13.83 2.84 -24.01
CA PRO A 460 15.27 2.88 -24.24
C PRO A 460 15.97 1.70 -23.56
N GLN A 461 16.95 1.10 -24.24
CA GLN A 461 17.55 -0.15 -23.80
C GLN A 461 18.75 0.08 -22.87
N THR A 462 19.51 1.15 -23.11
CA THR A 462 20.73 1.45 -22.33
C THR A 462 20.47 2.52 -21.27
N ARG A 463 21.32 2.54 -20.25
CA ARG A 463 21.27 3.59 -19.21
C ARG A 463 21.55 4.97 -19.80
N ASP A 464 22.49 5.09 -20.74
CA ASP A 464 22.78 6.37 -21.42
C ASP A 464 21.58 6.90 -22.23
N GLU A 465 20.84 6.02 -22.91
CA GLU A 465 19.61 6.41 -23.59
C GLU A 465 18.53 6.85 -22.59
N ARG A 466 18.37 6.14 -21.46
CA ARG A 466 17.38 6.48 -20.41
C ARG A 466 17.70 7.80 -19.73
N ALA A 467 18.99 8.11 -19.57
CA ALA A 467 19.46 9.35 -18.92
C ALA A 467 19.01 10.61 -19.67
N VAL A 468 18.84 10.54 -20.98
CA VAL A 468 18.49 11.68 -21.84
C VAL A 468 17.09 11.58 -22.44
N TYR A 469 16.37 10.51 -22.15
CA TYR A 469 15.04 10.28 -22.72
C TYR A 469 14.01 11.27 -22.20
N GLN A 470 13.23 11.80 -23.10
CA GLN A 470 12.02 12.57 -22.81
C GLN A 470 10.89 12.08 -23.71
N LEU A 471 9.69 12.05 -23.17
CA LEU A 471 8.49 11.75 -23.94
C LEU A 471 8.33 12.75 -25.09
N SER A 472 7.91 12.27 -26.27
CA SER A 472 7.48 13.18 -27.36
C SER A 472 6.27 14.01 -26.92
N ASP A 473 5.97 15.12 -27.61
CA ASP A 473 4.82 15.97 -27.28
C ASP A 473 3.50 15.18 -27.29
N SER A 474 3.32 14.25 -28.23
CA SER A 474 2.13 13.40 -28.31
C SER A 474 2.05 12.38 -27.17
N ASP A 475 3.19 11.77 -26.82
CA ASP A 475 3.29 10.80 -25.73
C ASP A 475 3.08 11.50 -24.39
N LEU A 476 3.64 12.69 -24.23
CA LEU A 476 3.46 13.52 -23.05
C LEU A 476 1.98 13.90 -22.85
N ALA A 477 1.31 14.38 -23.90
CA ALA A 477 -0.12 14.73 -23.85
C ALA A 477 -0.99 13.53 -23.44
N ARG A 478 -0.75 12.36 -24.06
CA ARG A 478 -1.42 11.10 -23.68
C ARG A 478 -1.10 10.70 -22.24
N GLY A 479 0.17 10.74 -21.87
CA GLY A 479 0.64 10.42 -20.50
C GLY A 479 -0.01 11.31 -19.46
N MET A 480 -0.14 12.62 -19.70
CA MET A 480 -0.80 13.56 -18.80
C MET A 480 -2.30 13.26 -18.64
N SER A 481 -3.00 12.90 -19.73
CA SER A 481 -4.41 12.51 -19.67
C SER A 481 -4.62 11.25 -18.82
N LEU A 482 -3.81 10.22 -19.05
CA LEU A 482 -3.83 8.99 -18.26
C LEU A 482 -3.38 9.22 -16.80
N LEU A 483 -2.42 10.12 -16.55
CA LEU A 483 -1.99 10.48 -15.20
C LEU A 483 -3.13 11.15 -14.41
N LYS A 484 -3.87 12.06 -15.02
CA LYS A 484 -5.04 12.67 -14.39
C LYS A 484 -6.14 11.65 -14.09
N LEU A 485 -6.40 10.74 -15.02
CA LEU A 485 -7.34 9.64 -14.82
C LEU A 485 -6.89 8.73 -13.65
N ALA A 486 -5.63 8.33 -13.64
CA ALA A 486 -5.03 7.53 -12.60
C ALA A 486 -5.12 8.22 -11.22
N ALA A 487 -4.79 9.51 -11.17
CA ALA A 487 -4.88 10.32 -9.96
C ALA A 487 -6.33 10.41 -9.44
N LEU A 488 -7.32 10.58 -10.32
CA LEU A 488 -8.72 10.60 -9.91
C LEU A 488 -9.12 9.27 -9.25
N ILE A 489 -8.81 8.12 -9.88
CA ILE A 489 -9.08 6.82 -9.28
C ILE A 489 -8.36 6.70 -7.93
N LEU A 490 -7.07 7.04 -7.88
CA LEU A 490 -6.26 6.95 -6.66
C LEU A 490 -6.86 7.75 -5.50
N TYR A 491 -7.30 9.01 -5.75
CA TYR A 491 -7.86 9.90 -4.72
C TYR A 491 -9.28 9.55 -4.29
N THR A 492 -10.03 8.85 -5.13
CA THR A 492 -11.43 8.50 -4.86
C THR A 492 -11.63 7.06 -4.39
N PHE A 493 -10.63 6.19 -4.56
CA PHE A 493 -10.67 4.80 -4.09
C PHE A 493 -10.52 4.71 -2.56
N PRO A 494 -11.07 3.64 -1.88
CA PRO A 494 -10.82 3.38 -0.46
C PRO A 494 -9.34 3.24 -0.12
N GLY A 495 -8.91 3.74 1.03
CA GLY A 495 -7.52 3.72 1.50
C GLY A 495 -6.84 5.08 1.37
N SER A 496 -5.56 5.17 1.76
CA SER A 496 -4.75 6.37 1.65
C SER A 496 -4.10 6.45 0.26
N PRO A 497 -4.48 7.41 -0.60
CA PRO A 497 -3.73 7.68 -1.82
C PRO A 497 -2.33 8.15 -1.47
N MET A 498 -1.30 7.57 -2.07
CA MET A 498 0.08 8.01 -1.91
C MET A 498 0.61 8.60 -3.22
N LEU A 499 1.16 9.79 -3.12
CA LEU A 499 1.95 10.44 -4.16
C LEU A 499 3.44 10.23 -3.89
N TYR A 500 4.17 9.80 -4.88
CA TYR A 500 5.62 9.87 -4.87
C TYR A 500 6.06 11.27 -5.29
N TYR A 501 6.98 11.90 -4.53
CA TYR A 501 7.39 13.28 -4.76
C TYR A 501 7.70 13.56 -6.23
N GLY A 502 7.10 14.62 -6.76
CA GLY A 502 7.33 15.08 -8.12
C GLY A 502 6.43 14.46 -9.20
N ASP A 503 5.59 13.46 -8.89
CA ASP A 503 4.60 12.98 -9.86
C ASP A 503 3.58 14.07 -10.16
N GLU A 504 3.17 14.84 -9.17
CA GLU A 504 2.30 16.01 -9.33
C GLU A 504 2.97 17.16 -10.09
N ALA A 505 4.30 17.19 -10.09
CA ALA A 505 5.08 18.17 -10.85
C ALA A 505 5.36 17.73 -12.31
N GLY A 506 4.95 16.51 -12.68
CA GLY A 506 5.16 15.96 -14.01
C GLY A 506 6.58 15.45 -14.26
N MET A 507 7.28 15.01 -13.22
CA MET A 507 8.61 14.41 -13.36
C MET A 507 8.57 13.14 -14.18
N GLN A 508 9.57 12.97 -15.05
CA GLN A 508 9.82 11.78 -15.86
C GLN A 508 11.05 11.04 -15.34
N GLY A 509 11.14 9.74 -15.62
CA GLY A 509 12.29 8.90 -15.28
C GLY A 509 11.92 7.42 -15.33
N PHE A 510 12.87 6.61 -15.78
CA PHE A 510 12.80 5.15 -15.70
C PHE A 510 13.12 4.67 -14.29
N GLU A 511 13.47 3.40 -14.10
CA GLU A 511 13.87 2.84 -12.82
C GLU A 511 15.14 3.52 -12.25
N ASP A 512 15.47 3.20 -11.02
CA ASP A 512 16.62 3.71 -10.28
C ASP A 512 17.93 3.78 -11.12
N PRO A 513 18.61 4.95 -11.12
CA PRO A 513 18.39 6.15 -10.33
C PRO A 513 17.53 7.23 -11.02
N PHE A 514 17.00 6.98 -12.22
CA PHE A 514 16.33 7.99 -13.05
C PHE A 514 14.98 8.44 -12.45
N ASN A 515 14.31 7.57 -11.69
CA ASN A 515 13.09 7.92 -10.94
C ASN A 515 13.37 8.79 -9.69
N ARG A 516 14.67 8.95 -9.30
CA ARG A 516 15.13 9.66 -8.10
C ARG A 516 15.78 11.01 -8.42
N GLY A 517 15.37 11.66 -9.51
CA GLY A 517 15.78 13.03 -9.83
C GLY A 517 15.36 14.03 -8.75
N THR A 518 16.00 15.20 -8.71
CA THR A 518 15.64 16.28 -7.80
C THR A 518 14.31 16.91 -8.13
N TYR A 519 13.57 17.36 -7.10
CA TYR A 519 12.29 18.05 -7.31
C TYR A 519 12.51 19.38 -8.08
N PRO A 520 11.74 19.64 -9.14
CA PRO A 520 11.98 20.76 -10.05
C PRO A 520 11.35 22.08 -9.56
N TRP A 521 11.72 22.54 -8.35
CA TRP A 521 11.17 23.76 -7.74
C TRP A 521 11.23 24.97 -8.67
N GLY A 522 10.03 25.58 -8.92
CA GLY A 522 9.85 26.73 -9.81
C GLY A 522 9.72 26.36 -11.30
N ARG A 523 9.72 25.07 -11.63
CA ARG A 523 9.56 24.53 -12.99
C ARG A 523 8.56 23.40 -13.06
N GLU A 524 7.71 23.30 -12.05
CA GLU A 524 6.65 22.29 -11.95
C GLU A 524 5.66 22.43 -13.11
N ASN A 525 5.06 21.35 -13.53
CA ASN A 525 3.91 21.42 -14.43
C ASN A 525 2.71 22.02 -13.66
N ALA A 526 2.43 23.30 -13.88
CA ALA A 526 1.42 24.04 -13.14
C ALA A 526 0.00 23.45 -13.28
N GLU A 527 -0.32 22.86 -14.44
CA GLU A 527 -1.62 22.23 -14.70
C GLU A 527 -1.79 20.98 -13.84
N LEU A 528 -0.76 20.15 -13.75
CA LEU A 528 -0.79 18.94 -12.92
C LEU A 528 -0.84 19.32 -11.43
N VAL A 529 0.00 20.23 -10.97
CA VAL A 529 -0.03 20.69 -9.57
C VAL A 529 -1.42 21.17 -9.19
N GLN A 530 -2.04 22.02 -10.02
CA GLN A 530 -3.40 22.52 -9.77
C GLN A 530 -4.42 21.38 -9.73
N TYR A 531 -4.30 20.38 -10.60
CA TYR A 531 -5.19 19.24 -10.63
C TYR A 531 -5.09 18.41 -9.34
N PHE A 532 -3.86 18.11 -8.88
CA PHE A 532 -3.66 17.39 -7.63
C PHE A 532 -4.13 18.19 -6.41
N GLN A 533 -3.95 19.50 -6.39
CA GLN A 533 -4.50 20.39 -5.36
C GLN A 533 -6.04 20.32 -5.32
N GLN A 534 -6.69 20.33 -6.49
CA GLN A 534 -8.14 20.19 -6.60
C GLN A 534 -8.61 18.83 -6.06
N LEU A 535 -7.95 17.73 -6.44
CA LEU A 535 -8.26 16.39 -5.92
C LEU A 535 -8.09 16.31 -4.38
N GLY A 536 -7.02 16.88 -3.85
CA GLY A 536 -6.78 16.94 -2.41
C GLY A 536 -7.87 17.73 -1.66
N ALA A 537 -8.28 18.87 -2.21
CA ALA A 537 -9.38 19.68 -1.68
C ALA A 537 -10.71 18.92 -1.70
N LEU A 538 -11.03 18.26 -2.81
CA LEU A 538 -12.24 17.45 -2.95
C LEU A 538 -12.26 16.27 -1.97
N ARG A 539 -11.14 15.53 -1.83
CA ARG A 539 -11.07 14.44 -0.85
C ARG A 539 -11.27 14.93 0.57
N LYS A 540 -10.74 16.10 0.90
CA LYS A 540 -10.95 16.74 2.22
C LYS A 540 -12.38 17.21 2.44
N ALA A 541 -13.05 17.71 1.41
CA ALA A 541 -14.42 18.22 1.49
C ALA A 541 -15.47 17.12 1.59
N HIS A 542 -15.22 15.94 0.98
CA HIS A 542 -16.17 14.84 0.90
C HIS A 542 -15.84 13.70 1.85
N GLU A 543 -16.70 13.50 2.87
CA GLU A 543 -16.57 12.38 3.81
C GLU A 543 -16.65 11.03 3.09
N ALA A 544 -17.49 10.95 2.04
CA ALA A 544 -17.61 9.75 1.21
C ALA A 544 -16.26 9.28 0.65
N LEU A 545 -15.40 10.18 0.22
CA LEU A 545 -14.07 9.85 -0.30
C LEU A 545 -13.10 9.39 0.80
N GLN A 546 -13.31 9.82 2.05
CA GLN A 546 -12.45 9.48 3.18
C GLN A 546 -12.82 8.14 3.83
N SER A 547 -14.12 7.91 4.08
CA SER A 547 -14.61 6.77 4.88
C SER A 547 -15.78 6.00 4.26
N GLY A 548 -16.33 6.48 3.13
CA GLY A 548 -17.50 5.88 2.50
C GLY A 548 -17.24 4.46 1.98
N THR A 549 -18.29 3.66 1.93
CA THR A 549 -18.29 2.34 1.27
C THR A 549 -18.16 2.49 -0.25
N ILE A 550 -17.63 1.47 -0.92
CA ILE A 550 -17.50 1.45 -2.39
C ILE A 550 -18.57 0.55 -3.01
N VAL A 551 -19.18 1.01 -4.12
CA VAL A 551 -20.08 0.22 -4.97
C VAL A 551 -19.73 0.46 -6.43
N TYR A 552 -19.46 -0.61 -7.17
CA TYR A 552 -19.22 -0.55 -8.61
C TYR A 552 -20.53 -0.51 -9.40
N HIS A 553 -20.63 0.40 -10.37
CA HIS A 553 -21.80 0.57 -11.24
C HIS A 553 -21.49 0.18 -12.70
N ALA A 554 -20.24 0.38 -13.13
CA ALA A 554 -19.75 -0.08 -14.43
C ALA A 554 -18.29 -0.50 -14.30
N ALA A 555 -17.96 -1.63 -14.88
CA ALA A 555 -16.58 -2.07 -15.11
C ALA A 555 -16.62 -2.96 -16.36
N GLN A 556 -16.44 -2.37 -17.54
CA GLN A 556 -16.51 -3.07 -18.80
C GLN A 556 -15.56 -2.44 -19.83
N GLY A 557 -14.63 -3.24 -20.33
CA GLY A 557 -13.64 -2.78 -21.29
C GLY A 557 -12.82 -1.61 -20.73
N ARG A 558 -12.94 -0.43 -21.36
CA ARG A 558 -12.20 0.77 -20.93
C ARG A 558 -13.00 1.71 -20.01
N ALA A 559 -14.24 1.37 -19.68
CA ALA A 559 -15.11 2.17 -18.80
C ALA A 559 -15.13 1.61 -17.38
N LEU A 560 -14.91 2.49 -16.40
CA LEU A 560 -15.02 2.18 -14.98
C LEU A 560 -15.87 3.26 -14.31
N ALA A 561 -16.85 2.84 -13.50
CA ALA A 561 -17.60 3.75 -12.63
C ALA A 561 -17.90 3.09 -11.29
N PHE A 562 -17.64 3.81 -10.21
CA PHE A 562 -17.95 3.40 -8.84
C PHE A 562 -18.37 4.59 -8.00
N SER A 563 -19.20 4.34 -7.01
CA SER A 563 -19.56 5.34 -5.99
C SER A 563 -18.88 5.06 -4.67
N ARG A 564 -18.65 6.14 -3.93
CA ARG A 564 -18.32 6.16 -2.50
C ARG A 564 -19.48 6.78 -1.76
N ARG A 565 -19.92 6.14 -0.65
CA ARG A 565 -21.09 6.58 0.11
C ARG A 565 -20.87 6.52 1.60
N THR A 566 -21.33 7.57 2.29
CA THR A 566 -21.70 7.56 3.70
C THR A 566 -23.21 7.78 3.84
N GLU A 567 -23.72 7.93 5.04
CA GLU A 567 -25.12 8.30 5.29
C GLU A 567 -25.44 9.70 4.73
N HIS A 568 -24.46 10.61 4.71
CA HIS A 568 -24.68 12.04 4.44
C HIS A 568 -24.00 12.55 3.17
N ASP A 569 -23.15 11.74 2.54
CA ASP A 569 -22.35 12.17 1.38
C ASP A 569 -22.26 11.06 0.32
N HIS A 570 -22.30 11.47 -0.94
CA HIS A 570 -22.22 10.58 -2.09
C HIS A 570 -21.37 11.18 -3.20
N CYS A 571 -20.34 10.47 -3.58
CA CYS A 571 -19.49 10.77 -4.74
C CYS A 571 -19.51 9.60 -5.72
N LEU A 572 -19.56 9.89 -7.04
CA LEU A 572 -19.47 8.88 -8.10
C LEU A 572 -18.32 9.23 -9.03
N THR A 573 -17.33 8.37 -9.10
CA THR A 573 -16.21 8.44 -10.03
C THR A 573 -16.56 7.69 -11.30
N ALA A 574 -16.41 8.33 -12.46
CA ALA A 574 -16.58 7.70 -13.77
C ALA A 574 -15.39 8.06 -14.67
N VAL A 575 -14.77 7.05 -15.28
CA VAL A 575 -13.60 7.22 -16.13
C VAL A 575 -13.66 6.34 -17.37
N ASN A 576 -13.03 6.83 -18.44
CA ASN A 576 -12.82 6.11 -19.69
C ASN A 576 -11.31 6.09 -20.02
N ALA A 577 -10.65 4.96 -19.86
CA ALA A 577 -9.23 4.81 -20.18
C ALA A 577 -8.99 4.42 -21.67
N GLY A 578 -10.02 4.50 -22.51
CA GLY A 578 -9.96 4.23 -23.96
C GLY A 578 -9.80 5.50 -24.79
N ASP A 579 -9.53 5.31 -26.04
CA ASP A 579 -9.37 6.32 -27.11
C ASP A 579 -10.66 6.59 -27.91
N GLU A 580 -11.77 5.93 -27.54
CA GLU A 580 -13.10 6.15 -28.11
C GLU A 580 -14.07 6.62 -27.01
N PRO A 581 -15.06 7.48 -27.33
CA PRO A 581 -16.07 7.91 -26.38
C PRO A 581 -16.92 6.74 -25.86
N VAL A 582 -17.29 6.80 -24.56
CA VAL A 582 -18.16 5.80 -23.93
C VAL A 582 -19.35 6.46 -23.26
N THR A 583 -20.56 5.96 -23.53
CA THR A 583 -21.77 6.43 -22.85
C THR A 583 -22.17 5.44 -21.76
N LEU A 584 -22.35 5.95 -20.55
CA LEU A 584 -22.79 5.20 -19.37
C LEU A 584 -24.19 5.65 -18.94
N THR A 585 -24.95 4.70 -18.39
CA THR A 585 -26.19 4.98 -17.66
C THR A 585 -26.03 4.45 -16.25
N LEU A 586 -25.98 5.33 -15.27
CA LEU A 586 -25.57 5.07 -13.89
C LEU A 586 -26.72 5.41 -12.92
N PRO A 587 -26.89 4.70 -11.80
CA PRO A 587 -27.84 5.09 -10.77
C PRO A 587 -27.38 6.39 -10.09
N TRP A 588 -28.36 7.28 -9.83
CA TRP A 588 -28.12 8.53 -9.12
C TRP A 588 -29.32 8.92 -8.25
N ASP A 589 -29.03 9.26 -7.00
CA ASP A 589 -30.06 9.73 -6.08
C ASP A 589 -30.17 11.26 -6.16
N GLY A 590 -31.24 11.73 -6.76
CA GLY A 590 -31.47 13.17 -6.95
C GLY A 590 -31.84 13.52 -8.39
N THR A 591 -32.13 14.77 -8.65
CA THR A 591 -32.53 15.30 -9.96
C THR A 591 -31.38 15.95 -10.72
N LEU A 592 -30.29 16.26 -10.03
CA LEU A 592 -29.13 16.95 -10.55
C LEU A 592 -27.85 16.32 -10.00
N ALA A 593 -26.81 16.22 -10.83
CA ALA A 593 -25.45 15.89 -10.46
C ALA A 593 -24.51 16.97 -11.01
N GLU A 594 -23.45 17.30 -10.29
CA GLU A 594 -22.40 18.21 -10.75
C GLU A 594 -21.08 17.45 -10.84
N ASP A 595 -20.35 17.63 -11.94
CA ASP A 595 -18.95 17.21 -11.99
C ASP A 595 -18.09 18.20 -11.19
N ALA A 596 -17.59 17.77 -10.05
CA ALA A 596 -16.80 18.61 -9.14
C ALA A 596 -15.45 19.10 -9.74
N LEU A 597 -15.01 18.53 -10.88
CA LEU A 597 -13.80 18.93 -11.57
C LEU A 597 -14.03 20.07 -12.57
N SER A 598 -15.13 19.99 -13.34
CA SER A 598 -15.45 20.95 -14.41
C SER A 598 -16.61 21.89 -14.08
N HIS A 599 -17.36 21.63 -13.01
CA HIS A 599 -18.61 22.30 -12.63
C HIS A 599 -19.74 22.16 -13.66
N GLN A 600 -19.66 21.14 -14.51
CA GLN A 600 -20.73 20.80 -15.45
C GLN A 600 -21.88 20.10 -14.71
N GLU A 601 -23.11 20.58 -14.96
CA GLU A 601 -24.32 20.00 -14.40
C GLU A 601 -24.95 18.96 -15.34
N PHE A 602 -25.51 17.90 -14.75
CA PHE A 602 -26.18 16.80 -15.44
C PHE A 602 -27.56 16.57 -14.82
N PHE A 603 -28.62 16.60 -15.63
CA PHE A 603 -29.97 16.29 -15.18
C PHE A 603 -30.18 14.78 -15.12
N CYS A 604 -30.79 14.33 -14.02
CA CYS A 604 -31.08 12.93 -13.77
C CYS A 604 -32.59 12.67 -13.90
N GLY A 605 -32.94 11.59 -14.55
CA GLY A 605 -34.34 11.18 -14.74
C GLY A 605 -34.59 9.76 -14.27
N ASN A 606 -35.66 9.55 -13.51
CA ASN A 606 -36.07 8.22 -13.01
C ASN A 606 -34.96 7.49 -12.21
N GLY A 607 -34.17 8.23 -11.43
CA GLY A 607 -33.07 7.65 -10.65
C GLY A 607 -31.85 7.22 -11.49
N LEU A 608 -31.76 7.68 -12.75
CA LEU A 608 -30.68 7.36 -13.67
C LEU A 608 -30.03 8.62 -14.22
N LEU A 609 -28.73 8.59 -14.30
CA LEU A 609 -27.87 9.58 -14.92
C LEU A 609 -27.26 9.01 -16.21
N ARG A 610 -27.43 9.72 -17.33
CA ARG A 610 -26.78 9.37 -18.58
C ARG A 610 -25.66 10.38 -18.88
N LEU A 611 -24.44 9.87 -19.06
CA LEU A 611 -23.26 10.71 -19.36
C LEU A 611 -22.42 10.06 -20.45
N THR A 612 -21.69 10.89 -21.20
CA THR A 612 -20.69 10.44 -22.17
C THR A 612 -19.32 10.90 -21.70
N LEU A 613 -18.40 9.96 -21.60
CA LEU A 613 -16.99 10.18 -21.30
C LEU A 613 -16.22 10.22 -22.60
N GLU A 614 -15.56 11.31 -22.88
CA GLU A 614 -14.64 11.47 -24.00
C GLU A 614 -13.44 10.51 -23.86
N PRO A 615 -12.60 10.34 -24.89
CA PRO A 615 -11.34 9.60 -24.76
C PRO A 615 -10.50 10.11 -23.58
N TYR A 616 -10.04 9.19 -22.73
CA TYR A 616 -9.33 9.47 -21.48
C TYR A 616 -10.10 10.40 -20.50
N GLY A 617 -11.43 10.47 -20.67
CA GLY A 617 -12.32 11.35 -19.89
C GLY A 617 -12.46 10.90 -18.44
N THR A 618 -12.63 11.89 -17.57
CA THR A 618 -12.78 11.73 -16.12
C THR A 618 -13.91 12.60 -15.60
N MET A 619 -14.71 12.08 -14.66
CA MET A 619 -15.73 12.85 -13.92
C MET A 619 -15.76 12.41 -12.46
N LEU A 620 -15.89 13.37 -11.56
CA LEU A 620 -16.23 13.15 -10.16
C LEU A 620 -17.57 13.82 -9.87
N LEU A 621 -18.62 13.02 -9.87
CA LEU A 621 -19.98 13.53 -9.69
C LEU A 621 -20.32 13.61 -8.20
N THR A 622 -20.84 14.77 -7.81
CA THR A 622 -21.32 15.08 -6.47
C THR A 622 -22.72 15.68 -6.54
N GLN A 623 -23.40 15.76 -5.41
CA GLN A 623 -24.61 16.57 -5.34
C GLN A 623 -24.20 18.05 -5.36
N PRO A 624 -24.88 18.93 -6.13
CA PRO A 624 -24.60 20.35 -6.08
C PRO A 624 -24.72 20.88 -4.66
N GLN A 625 -23.78 21.71 -4.26
CA GLN A 625 -23.89 22.41 -2.98
C GLN A 625 -24.96 23.50 -3.13
N GLU A 626 -25.95 23.54 -2.20
CA GLU A 626 -26.98 24.57 -2.14
C GLU A 626 -26.44 25.97 -1.86
#